data_c60f1336fc4f7ea0dec3477aa33c61c4
#
_entry.id   c60f1336fc4f7ea0dec3477aa33c61c4
#
_cell.length_a   1.000
_cell.length_b   1.000
_cell.length_c   1.000
_cell.angle_alpha   90.00
_cell.angle_beta   90.00
_cell.angle_gamma   90.00
#
_symmetry.space_group_name_H-M   'P 1'
#
loop_
_entity.id
_entity.type
_entity.pdbx_description
1 polymer ?
#
loop_
_entity_poly.entity_id
_entity_poly.type
_entity_poly.pdbx_seq_one_letter_code
_entity_poly.pdbx_strand_id
1 'polypeptide(L)'
;MTSVGAFIFDMDGTMIDSMPHHTSTWMDFAHQHGIDIEIGELMRRTTGRTGLECVRILMDQPDMDEALAWELVHEKEQLYRDIFGPIFQEVAGFSAFYAATRAQGFKVAVGTAGDIHNVEFALGHLKMNPPPDAIARGDEGLTGKPTPAIFLAAAQRIGVAPAHCIVFEDAPYGIEAARRAGMRAVAVCTGHSAEELTGPHVLASVKNYTELLESNFLESLHVATA
;
A
#
# COMPACT_ATOMS: atom_id res chain seq x y z
N MET A 1 -15.61 -20.40 -9.49
CA MET A 1 -14.72 -19.27 -9.11
C MET A 1 -15.11 -18.87 -7.71
N THR A 2 -14.14 -18.57 -6.85
CA THR A 2 -14.41 -18.15 -5.46
C THR A 2 -15.03 -16.75 -5.50
N SER A 3 -16.18 -16.56 -4.84
CA SER A 3 -16.85 -15.26 -4.74
C SER A 3 -15.96 -14.20 -4.06
N VAL A 4 -16.10 -12.93 -4.43
CA VAL A 4 -15.37 -11.81 -3.86
C VAL A 4 -16.24 -11.11 -2.83
N GLY A 5 -15.70 -10.85 -1.65
CA GLY A 5 -16.40 -10.14 -0.55
C GLY A 5 -15.77 -8.78 -0.24
N ALA A 6 -14.48 -8.62 -0.50
CA ALA A 6 -13.77 -7.40 -0.13
C ALA A 6 -12.59 -7.08 -1.02
N PHE A 7 -12.25 -5.80 -1.05
CA PHE A 7 -11.01 -5.27 -1.60
C PHE A 7 -10.15 -4.69 -0.49
N ILE A 8 -8.84 -4.97 -0.57
CA ILE A 8 -7.85 -4.43 0.35
C ILE A 8 -6.84 -3.66 -0.49
N PHE A 9 -6.78 -2.35 -0.29
CA PHE A 9 -5.86 -1.50 -1.03
C PHE A 9 -4.58 -1.27 -0.20
N ASP A 10 -3.43 -1.48 -0.80
CA ASP A 10 -2.25 -0.75 -0.36
C ASP A 10 -2.46 0.74 -0.60
N MET A 11 -1.63 1.60 -0.01
CA MET A 11 -1.81 3.04 -0.07
C MET A 11 -0.84 3.71 -1.05
N ASP A 12 0.44 3.65 -0.74
CA ASP A 12 1.48 4.38 -1.47
C ASP A 12 1.84 3.70 -2.80
N GLY A 13 1.72 4.43 -3.91
CA GLY A 13 1.86 3.85 -5.25
C GLY A 13 0.61 3.10 -5.74
N THR A 14 -0.36 2.83 -4.86
CA THR A 14 -1.58 2.10 -5.17
C THR A 14 -2.81 3.01 -5.16
N MET A 15 -3.15 3.66 -4.05
CA MET A 15 -4.25 4.63 -3.97
C MET A 15 -3.80 6.04 -4.41
N ILE A 16 -2.58 6.41 -4.04
CA ILE A 16 -1.97 7.71 -4.26
C ILE A 16 -0.63 7.57 -4.99
N ASP A 17 -0.32 8.52 -5.87
CA ASP A 17 0.91 8.53 -6.68
C ASP A 17 2.07 9.15 -5.90
N SER A 18 2.44 8.51 -4.79
CA SER A 18 3.36 9.02 -3.78
C SER A 18 4.80 8.49 -3.90
N MET A 19 5.02 7.39 -4.60
CA MET A 19 6.31 6.68 -4.58
C MET A 19 7.52 7.50 -5.02
N PRO A 20 7.43 8.39 -6.05
CA PRO A 20 8.55 9.28 -6.38
C PRO A 20 8.95 10.20 -5.22
N HIS A 21 7.98 10.65 -4.42
CA HIS A 21 8.18 11.55 -3.27
C HIS A 21 8.74 10.79 -2.07
N HIS A 22 8.27 9.56 -1.81
CA HIS A 22 8.89 8.69 -0.80
C HIS A 22 10.35 8.39 -1.14
N THR A 23 10.64 8.10 -2.40
CA THR A 23 12.01 7.83 -2.85
C THR A 23 12.91 9.04 -2.64
N SER A 24 12.49 10.24 -3.07
CA SER A 24 13.28 11.45 -2.88
C SER A 24 13.51 11.77 -1.40
N THR A 25 12.49 11.66 -0.55
CA THR A 25 12.64 11.98 0.87
C THR A 25 13.46 10.94 1.63
N TRP A 26 13.46 9.67 1.23
CA TRP A 26 14.39 8.68 1.77
C TRP A 26 15.85 8.95 1.34
N MET A 27 16.08 9.44 0.12
CA MET A 27 17.41 9.88 -0.33
C MET A 27 17.89 11.10 0.47
N ASP A 28 17.01 12.08 0.68
CA ASP A 28 17.32 13.26 1.49
C ASP A 28 17.64 12.87 2.94
N PHE A 29 16.85 11.98 3.53
CA PHE A 29 17.12 11.41 4.86
C PHE A 29 18.49 10.72 4.91
N ALA A 30 18.78 9.84 3.97
CA ALA A 30 20.07 9.15 3.91
C ALA A 30 21.23 10.15 3.84
N HIS A 31 21.13 11.14 2.97
CA HIS A 31 22.14 12.18 2.80
C HIS A 31 22.35 13.03 4.06
N GLN A 32 21.27 13.45 4.73
CA GLN A 32 21.32 14.22 5.98
C GLN A 32 22.00 13.45 7.12
N HIS A 33 21.84 12.13 7.13
CA HIS A 33 22.46 11.24 8.12
C HIS A 33 23.82 10.67 7.68
N GLY A 34 24.42 11.22 6.59
CA GLY A 34 25.75 10.83 6.12
C GLY A 34 25.81 9.43 5.51
N ILE A 35 24.67 8.88 5.07
CA ILE A 35 24.56 7.56 4.43
C ILE A 35 24.74 7.77 2.93
N ASP A 36 25.84 7.24 2.38
CA ASP A 36 26.10 7.22 0.95
C ASP A 36 25.49 5.94 0.35
N ILE A 37 24.38 6.10 -0.36
CA ILE A 37 23.61 4.99 -0.92
C ILE A 37 23.04 5.36 -2.29
N GLU A 38 23.19 4.45 -3.25
CA GLU A 38 22.57 4.59 -4.57
C GLU A 38 21.05 4.34 -4.49
N ILE A 39 20.26 5.06 -5.32
CA ILE A 39 18.80 5.01 -5.31
C ILE A 39 18.25 3.59 -5.49
N GLY A 40 18.84 2.78 -6.36
CA GLY A 40 18.40 1.39 -6.58
C GLY A 40 18.62 0.51 -5.36
N GLU A 41 19.71 0.72 -4.63
CA GLU A 41 19.99 0.00 -3.38
C GLU A 41 19.09 0.48 -2.24
N LEU A 42 18.82 1.78 -2.15
CA LEU A 42 17.85 2.32 -1.20
C LEU A 42 16.49 1.65 -1.40
N MET A 43 15.96 1.68 -2.62
CA MET A 43 14.66 1.08 -2.94
C MET A 43 14.62 -0.42 -2.62
N ARG A 44 15.68 -1.14 -2.97
CA ARG A 44 15.78 -2.58 -2.65
C ARG A 44 15.71 -2.85 -1.14
N ARG A 45 16.26 -1.96 -0.31
CA ARG A 45 16.28 -2.11 1.15
C ARG A 45 15.00 -1.67 1.83
N THR A 46 14.25 -0.72 1.27
CA THR A 46 13.14 -0.05 1.95
C THR A 46 11.76 -0.40 1.42
N THR A 47 11.61 -0.78 0.15
CA THR A 47 10.29 -1.07 -0.45
C THR A 47 9.50 -2.11 0.34
N GLY A 48 8.25 -1.80 0.66
CA GLY A 48 7.30 -2.67 1.36
C GLY A 48 7.53 -2.82 2.87
N ARG A 49 8.58 -2.21 3.42
CA ARG A 49 8.89 -2.25 4.85
C ARG A 49 8.19 -1.13 5.60
N THR A 50 8.03 -1.31 6.92
CA THR A 50 7.57 -0.25 7.80
C THR A 50 8.66 0.81 8.00
N GLY A 51 8.27 2.03 8.40
CA GLY A 51 9.22 3.11 8.68
C GLY A 51 10.31 2.71 9.68
N LEU A 52 9.93 2.01 10.76
CA LEU A 52 10.90 1.50 11.75
C LEU A 52 11.92 0.53 11.13
N GLU A 53 11.46 -0.40 10.30
CA GLU A 53 12.35 -1.32 9.60
C GLU A 53 13.30 -0.57 8.66
N CYS A 54 12.78 0.43 7.91
CA CYS A 54 13.58 1.25 7.01
C CYS A 54 14.69 2.00 7.74
N VAL A 55 14.36 2.72 8.80
CA VAL A 55 15.34 3.49 9.60
C VAL A 55 16.43 2.57 10.16
N ARG A 56 16.05 1.47 10.80
CA ARG A 56 17.01 0.51 11.37
C ARG A 56 17.97 -0.08 10.31
N ILE A 57 17.44 -0.36 9.12
CA ILE A 57 18.22 -0.90 7.99
C ILE A 57 19.16 0.17 7.42
N LEU A 58 18.69 1.38 7.20
CA LEU A 58 19.50 2.45 6.61
C LEU A 58 20.61 2.92 7.56
N MET A 59 20.30 3.01 8.86
CA MET A 59 21.26 3.39 9.89
C MET A 59 22.21 2.25 10.28
N ASP A 60 22.03 1.03 9.74
CA ASP A 60 22.76 -0.19 10.12
C ASP A 60 22.72 -0.44 11.64
N GLN A 61 21.55 -0.21 12.24
CA GLN A 61 21.32 -0.35 13.69
C GLN A 61 20.05 -1.19 13.93
N PRO A 62 20.12 -2.52 13.82
CA PRO A 62 18.94 -3.39 13.96
C PRO A 62 18.29 -3.30 15.35
N ASP A 63 19.10 -3.03 16.38
CA ASP A 63 18.67 -2.90 17.77
C ASP A 63 18.49 -1.44 18.23
N MET A 64 18.35 -0.50 17.27
CA MET A 64 18.10 0.91 17.59
C MET A 64 16.91 1.03 18.54
N ASP A 65 17.07 1.88 19.56
CA ASP A 65 15.97 2.22 20.48
C ASP A 65 14.72 2.64 19.72
N GLU A 66 13.59 2.13 20.15
CA GLU A 66 12.33 2.29 19.39
C GLU A 66 11.87 3.76 19.36
N ALA A 67 12.06 4.50 20.46
CA ALA A 67 11.68 5.91 20.52
C ALA A 67 12.53 6.74 19.55
N LEU A 68 13.86 6.52 19.54
CA LEU A 68 14.75 7.17 18.58
C LEU A 68 14.40 6.81 17.13
N ALA A 69 14.11 5.53 16.86
CA ALA A 69 13.71 5.10 15.52
C ALA A 69 12.42 5.81 15.07
N TRP A 70 11.43 5.97 15.95
CA TRP A 70 10.20 6.70 15.64
C TRP A 70 10.44 8.20 15.42
N GLU A 71 11.35 8.84 16.18
CA GLU A 71 11.73 10.22 15.91
C GLU A 71 12.25 10.41 14.48
N LEU A 72 13.16 9.54 14.04
CA LEU A 72 13.72 9.56 12.69
C LEU A 72 12.65 9.24 11.60
N VAL A 73 11.74 8.32 11.87
CA VAL A 73 10.60 8.05 10.96
C VAL A 73 9.73 9.30 10.83
N HIS A 74 9.36 9.92 11.95
CA HIS A 74 8.51 11.12 11.94
C HIS A 74 9.16 12.29 11.20
N GLU A 75 10.46 12.49 11.36
CA GLU A 75 11.23 13.50 10.62
C GLU A 75 11.09 13.31 9.12
N LYS A 76 11.40 12.11 8.64
CA LYS A 76 11.31 11.76 7.20
C LYS A 76 9.87 11.85 6.69
N GLU A 77 8.90 11.33 7.43
CA GLU A 77 7.51 11.30 6.97
C GLU A 77 6.86 12.70 7.00
N GLN A 78 7.30 13.59 7.90
CA GLN A 78 6.87 14.99 7.85
C GLN A 78 7.38 15.67 6.58
N LEU A 79 8.66 15.49 6.24
CA LEU A 79 9.22 16.02 5.00
C LEU A 79 8.44 15.53 3.76
N TYR A 80 8.10 14.24 3.73
CA TYR A 80 7.28 13.67 2.67
C TYR A 80 5.92 14.38 2.55
N ARG A 81 5.20 14.55 3.66
CA ARG A 81 3.88 15.23 3.65
C ARG A 81 3.97 16.70 3.21
N ASP A 82 5.04 17.40 3.63
CA ASP A 82 5.27 18.80 3.25
C ASP A 82 5.55 18.97 1.76
N ILE A 83 6.27 18.02 1.15
CA ILE A 83 6.60 18.02 -0.28
C ILE A 83 5.40 17.57 -1.12
N PHE A 84 4.75 16.48 -0.74
CA PHE A 84 3.69 15.87 -1.56
C PHE A 84 2.34 16.59 -1.39
N GLY A 85 2.02 17.15 -0.22
CA GLY A 85 0.72 17.77 0.05
C GLY A 85 0.29 18.83 -0.98
N PRO A 86 1.13 19.82 -1.34
CA PRO A 86 0.79 20.84 -2.32
C PRO A 86 0.52 20.32 -3.74
N ILE A 87 1.03 19.14 -4.06
CA ILE A 87 0.95 18.51 -5.39
C ILE A 87 0.27 17.13 -5.33
N PHE A 88 -0.48 16.89 -4.25
CA PHE A 88 -1.14 15.60 -4.01
C PHE A 88 -1.89 15.09 -5.24
N GLN A 89 -1.68 13.84 -5.57
CA GLN A 89 -2.29 13.19 -6.71
C GLN A 89 -2.69 11.75 -6.36
N GLU A 90 -3.94 11.38 -6.67
CA GLU A 90 -4.34 9.97 -6.63
C GLU A 90 -3.80 9.20 -7.84
N VAL A 91 -3.66 7.89 -7.74
CA VAL A 91 -3.48 7.06 -8.91
C VAL A 91 -4.74 7.19 -9.80
N ALA A 92 -4.53 7.52 -11.07
CA ALA A 92 -5.60 7.91 -11.98
C ALA A 92 -6.83 6.98 -11.92
N GLY A 93 -7.99 7.55 -11.63
CA GLY A 93 -9.26 6.86 -11.55
C GLY A 93 -9.54 6.14 -10.22
N PHE A 94 -8.66 6.23 -9.21
CA PHE A 94 -8.86 5.55 -7.93
C PHE A 94 -10.19 5.94 -7.27
N SER A 95 -10.47 7.23 -7.08
CA SER A 95 -11.71 7.69 -6.43
C SER A 95 -12.97 7.20 -7.15
N ALA A 96 -12.98 7.17 -8.48
CA ALA A 96 -14.10 6.66 -9.27
C ALA A 96 -14.26 5.14 -9.11
N PHE A 97 -13.16 4.38 -9.14
CA PHE A 97 -13.16 2.95 -8.93
C PHE A 97 -13.61 2.60 -7.49
N TYR A 98 -13.13 3.33 -6.50
CA TYR A 98 -13.56 3.18 -5.11
C TYR A 98 -15.07 3.39 -4.96
N ALA A 99 -15.61 4.46 -5.53
CA ALA A 99 -17.06 4.73 -5.50
C ALA A 99 -17.87 3.61 -6.16
N ALA A 100 -17.42 3.11 -7.32
CA ALA A 100 -18.07 1.99 -8.02
C ALA A 100 -18.02 0.69 -7.18
N THR A 101 -16.88 0.43 -6.53
CA THR A 101 -16.70 -0.71 -5.62
C THR A 101 -17.69 -0.66 -4.46
N ARG A 102 -17.84 0.51 -3.83
CA ARG A 102 -18.78 0.70 -2.72
C ARG A 102 -20.23 0.60 -3.17
N ALA A 103 -20.56 1.10 -4.37
CA ALA A 103 -21.91 0.99 -4.94
C ALA A 103 -22.34 -0.47 -5.21
N GLN A 104 -21.39 -1.35 -5.51
CA GLN A 104 -21.63 -2.80 -5.67
C GLN A 104 -21.67 -3.58 -4.34
N GLY A 105 -21.48 -2.91 -3.20
CA GLY A 105 -21.59 -3.51 -1.88
C GLY A 105 -20.35 -4.25 -1.37
N PHE A 106 -19.19 -4.13 -2.05
CA PHE A 106 -17.96 -4.70 -1.55
C PHE A 106 -17.50 -4.00 -0.27
N LYS A 107 -17.00 -4.77 0.69
CA LYS A 107 -16.24 -4.22 1.81
C LYS A 107 -14.89 -3.74 1.32
N VAL A 108 -14.38 -2.68 1.94
CA VAL A 108 -13.09 -2.11 1.59
C VAL A 108 -12.25 -1.90 2.84
N ALA A 109 -10.99 -2.35 2.78
CA ALA A 109 -9.99 -2.04 3.78
C ALA A 109 -8.74 -1.44 3.13
N VAL A 110 -7.93 -0.77 3.94
CA VAL A 110 -6.57 -0.33 3.59
C VAL A 110 -5.58 -1.17 4.37
N GLY A 111 -4.52 -1.64 3.70
CA GLY A 111 -3.44 -2.42 4.29
C GLY A 111 -2.08 -1.84 3.88
N THR A 112 -1.56 -0.90 4.66
CA THR A 112 -0.36 -0.12 4.33
C THR A 112 0.79 -0.35 5.31
N ALA A 113 2.04 -0.21 4.83
CA ALA A 113 3.22 -0.12 5.69
C ALA A 113 3.39 1.27 6.33
N GLY A 114 2.63 2.27 5.87
CA GLY A 114 2.62 3.64 6.42
C GLY A 114 2.07 3.72 7.84
N ASP A 115 2.39 4.84 8.50
CA ASP A 115 1.92 5.18 9.85
C ASP A 115 0.55 5.89 9.82
N ILE A 116 0.02 6.17 11.03
CA ILE A 116 -1.27 6.85 11.19
C ILE A 116 -1.29 8.23 10.53
N HIS A 117 -0.19 9.00 10.60
CA HIS A 117 -0.14 10.36 10.06
C HIS A 117 -0.19 10.36 8.52
N ASN A 118 0.49 9.40 7.88
CA ASN A 118 0.41 9.22 6.42
C ASN A 118 -0.97 8.73 5.99
N VAL A 119 -1.60 7.85 6.77
CA VAL A 119 -2.97 7.41 6.50
C VAL A 119 -3.96 8.58 6.60
N GLU A 120 -3.91 9.37 7.68
CA GLU A 120 -4.76 10.56 7.85
C GLU A 120 -4.54 11.58 6.73
N PHE A 121 -3.27 11.80 6.35
CA PHE A 121 -2.91 12.67 5.24
C PHE A 121 -3.53 12.19 3.92
N ALA A 122 -3.35 10.92 3.55
CA ALA A 122 -3.87 10.36 2.30
C ALA A 122 -5.40 10.38 2.26
N LEU A 123 -6.07 9.88 3.30
CA LEU A 123 -7.52 9.83 3.36
C LEU A 123 -8.15 11.22 3.41
N GLY A 124 -7.49 12.18 4.07
CA GLY A 124 -7.92 13.59 4.11
C GLY A 124 -7.94 14.25 2.74
N HIS A 125 -6.97 13.95 1.87
CA HIS A 125 -6.92 14.42 0.50
C HIS A 125 -7.89 13.68 -0.43
N LEU A 126 -7.96 12.36 -0.34
CA LEU A 126 -8.85 11.51 -1.15
C LEU A 126 -10.34 11.74 -0.85
N LYS A 127 -10.67 12.24 0.35
CA LYS A 127 -12.08 12.53 0.77
C LYS A 127 -13.01 11.34 0.55
N MET A 128 -12.55 10.13 0.86
CA MET A 128 -13.30 8.90 0.65
C MET A 128 -14.62 8.90 1.41
N ASN A 129 -15.72 8.69 0.70
CA ASN A 129 -17.07 8.66 1.28
C ASN A 129 -17.92 7.52 0.66
N PRO A 130 -18.34 6.50 1.45
CA PRO A 130 -18.00 6.32 2.87
C PRO A 130 -16.50 6.04 3.05
N PRO A 131 -15.92 6.19 4.25
CA PRO A 131 -14.52 5.81 4.49
C PRO A 131 -14.34 4.29 4.35
N PRO A 132 -13.08 3.78 4.28
CA PRO A 132 -12.83 2.34 4.31
C PRO A 132 -13.38 1.71 5.61
N ASP A 133 -13.84 0.46 5.52
CA ASP A 133 -14.44 -0.26 6.65
C ASP A 133 -13.39 -0.61 7.73
N ALA A 134 -12.11 -0.72 7.35
CA ALA A 134 -10.99 -0.90 8.27
C ALA A 134 -9.66 -0.46 7.64
N ILE A 135 -8.68 -0.23 8.51
CA ILE A 135 -7.31 0.10 8.13
C ILE A 135 -6.36 -0.74 8.98
N ALA A 136 -5.33 -1.34 8.37
CA ALA A 136 -4.20 -1.98 9.04
C ALA A 136 -2.92 -1.24 8.65
N ARG A 137 -2.09 -0.85 9.64
CA ARG A 137 -0.95 0.07 9.45
C ARG A 137 0.35 -0.53 9.94
N GLY A 138 1.45 0.00 9.42
CA GLY A 138 2.80 -0.41 9.80
C GLY A 138 3.21 -0.03 11.23
N ASP A 139 2.62 1.03 11.81
CA ASP A 139 2.86 1.49 13.17
C ASP A 139 2.12 0.70 14.27
N GLU A 140 1.37 -0.34 13.91
CA GLU A 140 0.63 -1.20 14.83
C GLU A 140 1.41 -2.44 15.29
N GLY A 141 2.72 -2.47 15.08
CA GLY A 141 3.56 -3.62 15.42
C GLY A 141 3.41 -4.80 14.45
N LEU A 142 2.81 -4.59 13.29
CA LEU A 142 2.71 -5.58 12.24
C LEU A 142 4.01 -5.62 11.44
N THR A 143 4.52 -6.83 11.17
CA THR A 143 5.71 -7.00 10.32
C THR A 143 5.40 -6.58 8.88
N GLY A 144 6.32 -5.84 8.27
CA GLY A 144 6.20 -5.36 6.90
C GLY A 144 6.14 -6.46 5.85
N LYS A 145 5.76 -6.07 4.64
CA LYS A 145 5.75 -6.94 3.45
C LYS A 145 7.18 -7.43 3.16
N PRO A 146 7.40 -8.65 2.72
CA PRO A 146 6.43 -9.60 2.15
C PRO A 146 5.75 -10.52 3.17
N THR A 147 5.73 -10.20 4.48
CA THR A 147 4.88 -10.96 5.39
C THR A 147 3.41 -10.63 5.13
N PRO A 148 2.49 -11.57 5.33
CA PRO A 148 1.08 -11.34 5.07
C PRO A 148 0.37 -10.57 6.18
N ALA A 149 1.08 -10.16 7.24
CA ALA A 149 0.50 -9.69 8.50
C ALA A 149 -0.48 -8.52 8.29
N ILE A 150 -0.09 -7.51 7.51
CA ILE A 150 -0.89 -6.31 7.26
C ILE A 150 -2.21 -6.67 6.54
N PHE A 151 -2.15 -7.47 5.48
CA PHE A 151 -3.35 -7.85 4.72
C PHE A 151 -4.25 -8.81 5.49
N LEU A 152 -3.69 -9.73 6.27
CA LEU A 152 -4.47 -10.59 7.15
C LEU A 152 -5.17 -9.80 8.25
N ALA A 153 -4.51 -8.81 8.85
CA ALA A 153 -5.12 -7.91 9.83
C ALA A 153 -6.27 -7.09 9.21
N ALA A 154 -6.08 -6.56 8.00
CA ALA A 154 -7.11 -5.83 7.27
C ALA A 154 -8.35 -6.73 7.01
N ALA A 155 -8.15 -7.93 6.48
CA ALA A 155 -9.22 -8.90 6.22
C ALA A 155 -9.97 -9.31 7.50
N GLN A 156 -9.24 -9.54 8.59
CA GLN A 156 -9.81 -9.88 9.89
C GLN A 156 -10.71 -8.77 10.41
N ARG A 157 -10.27 -7.49 10.32
CA ARG A 157 -11.01 -6.33 10.81
C ARG A 157 -12.34 -6.12 10.08
N ILE A 158 -12.40 -6.44 8.79
CA ILE A 158 -13.64 -6.38 8.01
C ILE A 158 -14.45 -7.67 8.07
N GLY A 159 -13.96 -8.71 8.73
CA GLY A 159 -14.65 -10.00 8.89
C GLY A 159 -14.84 -10.76 7.58
N VAL A 160 -13.85 -10.71 6.65
CA VAL A 160 -13.88 -11.42 5.38
C VAL A 160 -12.71 -12.41 5.32
N ALA A 161 -13.01 -13.65 4.93
CA ALA A 161 -11.96 -14.66 4.79
C ALA A 161 -10.95 -14.27 3.68
N PRO A 162 -9.65 -14.52 3.87
CA PRO A 162 -8.61 -14.13 2.89
C PRO A 162 -8.89 -14.60 1.46
N ALA A 163 -9.40 -15.80 1.28
CA ALA A 163 -9.74 -16.36 -0.04
C ALA A 163 -10.83 -15.56 -0.80
N HIS A 164 -11.60 -14.72 -0.10
CA HIS A 164 -12.63 -13.84 -0.65
C HIS A 164 -12.16 -12.39 -0.79
N CYS A 165 -10.87 -12.11 -0.51
CA CYS A 165 -10.28 -10.78 -0.67
C CYS A 165 -9.47 -10.67 -1.97
N ILE A 166 -9.48 -9.48 -2.55
CA ILE A 166 -8.56 -9.08 -3.61
C ILE A 166 -7.73 -7.92 -3.08
N VAL A 167 -6.40 -8.07 -3.12
CA VAL A 167 -5.44 -7.02 -2.77
C VAL A 167 -5.11 -6.21 -4.01
N PHE A 168 -5.04 -4.90 -3.90
CA PHE A 168 -4.49 -4.00 -4.91
C PHE A 168 -3.13 -3.53 -4.44
N GLU A 169 -2.11 -3.65 -5.29
CA GLU A 169 -0.71 -3.47 -4.91
C GLU A 169 0.17 -3.08 -6.09
N ASP A 170 1.18 -2.25 -5.83
CA ASP A 170 2.11 -1.73 -6.85
C ASP A 170 3.54 -2.30 -6.74
N ALA A 171 3.85 -3.07 -5.68
CA ALA A 171 5.20 -3.53 -5.39
C ALA A 171 5.32 -5.06 -5.31
N PRO A 172 6.46 -5.66 -5.74
CA PRO A 172 6.67 -7.11 -5.69
C PRO A 172 6.50 -7.73 -4.30
N TYR A 173 6.94 -7.02 -3.24
CA TYR A 173 6.79 -7.51 -1.86
C TYR A 173 5.33 -7.55 -1.40
N GLY A 174 4.50 -6.62 -1.87
CA GLY A 174 3.08 -6.63 -1.56
C GLY A 174 2.31 -7.69 -2.33
N ILE A 175 2.63 -7.90 -3.61
CA ILE A 175 2.10 -9.02 -4.40
C ILE A 175 2.44 -10.36 -3.70
N GLU A 176 3.68 -10.52 -3.23
CA GLU A 176 4.07 -11.73 -2.48
C GLU A 176 3.36 -11.83 -1.12
N ALA A 177 3.13 -10.71 -0.42
CA ALA A 177 2.36 -10.69 0.82
C ALA A 177 0.91 -11.14 0.60
N ALA A 178 0.26 -10.69 -0.49
CA ALA A 178 -1.07 -11.13 -0.88
C ALA A 178 -1.11 -12.65 -1.16
N ARG A 179 -0.11 -13.17 -1.89
CA ARG A 179 0.04 -14.60 -2.14
C ARG A 179 0.15 -15.40 -0.83
N ARG A 180 1.01 -14.95 0.09
CA ARG A 180 1.20 -15.61 1.40
C ARG A 180 -0.03 -15.52 2.28
N ALA A 181 -0.84 -14.47 2.13
CA ALA A 181 -2.13 -14.34 2.79
C ALA A 181 -3.22 -15.27 2.23
N GLY A 182 -2.97 -15.95 1.11
CA GLY A 182 -3.98 -16.74 0.40
C GLY A 182 -5.03 -15.87 -0.31
N MET A 183 -4.66 -14.63 -0.67
CA MET A 183 -5.51 -13.67 -1.35
C MET A 183 -5.16 -13.61 -2.84
N ARG A 184 -6.13 -13.19 -3.65
CA ARG A 184 -5.90 -12.78 -5.04
C ARG A 184 -5.38 -11.34 -5.05
N ALA A 185 -4.75 -10.94 -6.16
CA ALA A 185 -4.22 -9.59 -6.31
C ALA A 185 -4.57 -8.98 -7.66
N VAL A 186 -4.61 -7.66 -7.70
CA VAL A 186 -4.54 -6.81 -8.90
C VAL A 186 -3.26 -5.98 -8.77
N ALA A 187 -2.39 -6.08 -9.76
CA ALA A 187 -1.17 -5.31 -9.83
C ALA A 187 -1.45 -3.92 -10.44
N VAL A 188 -1.09 -2.87 -9.73
CA VAL A 188 -1.17 -1.47 -10.18
C VAL A 188 0.25 -1.03 -10.57
N CYS A 189 0.53 -0.96 -11.86
CA CYS A 189 1.88 -0.78 -12.41
C CYS A 189 2.30 0.69 -12.43
N THR A 190 2.35 1.35 -11.27
CA THR A 190 2.80 2.74 -11.12
C THR A 190 4.32 2.88 -11.04
N GLY A 191 4.99 1.97 -10.33
CA GLY A 191 6.43 1.96 -10.13
C GLY A 191 7.15 0.72 -10.68
N HIS A 192 6.41 -0.35 -10.98
CA HIS A 192 6.94 -1.63 -11.45
C HIS A 192 6.21 -2.10 -12.70
N SER A 193 6.87 -2.91 -13.50
CA SER A 193 6.26 -3.50 -14.70
C SER A 193 5.33 -4.67 -14.35
N ALA A 194 4.44 -5.03 -15.27
CA ALA A 194 3.54 -6.17 -15.10
C ALA A 194 4.30 -7.50 -14.97
N GLU A 195 5.48 -7.60 -15.58
CA GLU A 195 6.36 -8.77 -15.47
C GLU A 195 6.95 -8.94 -14.07
N GLU A 196 7.26 -7.82 -13.38
CA GLU A 196 7.75 -7.82 -12.01
C GLU A 196 6.65 -8.14 -11.00
N LEU A 197 5.40 -7.76 -11.30
CA LEU A 197 4.22 -7.92 -10.45
C LEU A 197 3.38 -9.15 -10.78
N THR A 198 3.97 -10.16 -11.37
CA THR A 198 3.25 -11.36 -11.86
C THR A 198 3.13 -12.44 -10.79
N GLY A 199 2.14 -13.33 -10.97
CA GLY A 199 1.95 -14.52 -10.13
C GLY A 199 0.63 -15.23 -10.43
N PRO A 200 0.47 -16.51 -10.05
CA PRO A 200 -0.74 -17.29 -10.35
C PRO A 200 -2.00 -16.77 -9.64
N HIS A 201 -1.84 -15.91 -8.65
CA HIS A 201 -2.92 -15.27 -7.88
C HIS A 201 -3.24 -13.86 -8.38
N VAL A 202 -2.46 -13.30 -9.33
CA VAL A 202 -2.69 -11.98 -9.93
C VAL A 202 -3.75 -12.10 -11.01
N LEU A 203 -4.86 -11.40 -10.83
CA LEU A 203 -6.02 -11.43 -11.72
C LEU A 203 -5.87 -10.49 -12.91
N ALA A 204 -5.22 -9.36 -12.71
CA ALA A 204 -4.98 -8.33 -13.69
C ALA A 204 -3.74 -7.51 -13.33
N SER A 205 -3.08 -6.97 -14.34
CA SER A 205 -2.03 -5.96 -14.19
C SER A 205 -2.46 -4.75 -15.02
N VAL A 206 -2.56 -3.59 -14.38
CA VAL A 206 -3.08 -2.36 -14.99
C VAL A 206 -2.16 -1.17 -14.64
N LYS A 207 -2.15 -0.17 -15.49
CA LYS A 207 -1.40 1.08 -15.21
C LYS A 207 -2.08 1.95 -14.15
N ASN A 208 -3.42 1.90 -14.12
CA ASN A 208 -4.23 2.70 -13.20
C ASN A 208 -5.66 2.17 -13.15
N TYR A 209 -6.51 2.79 -12.34
CA TYR A 209 -7.89 2.37 -12.14
C TYR A 209 -8.83 2.71 -13.29
N THR A 210 -8.45 3.63 -14.19
CA THR A 210 -9.24 3.92 -15.39
C THR A 210 -9.33 2.67 -16.27
N GLU A 211 -8.22 1.93 -16.44
CA GLU A 211 -8.21 0.67 -17.19
C GLU A 211 -9.14 -0.39 -16.58
N LEU A 212 -9.24 -0.46 -15.24
CA LEU A 212 -10.16 -1.38 -14.57
C LEU A 212 -11.62 -1.01 -14.79
N LEU A 213 -11.93 0.30 -14.78
CA LEU A 213 -13.29 0.78 -15.09
C LEU A 213 -13.67 0.50 -16.55
N GLU A 214 -12.77 0.78 -17.48
CA GLU A 214 -12.98 0.56 -18.91
C GLU A 214 -13.13 -0.92 -19.28
N SER A 215 -12.43 -1.81 -18.55
CA SER A 215 -12.52 -3.27 -18.76
C SER A 215 -13.74 -3.92 -18.11
N ASN A 216 -14.59 -3.18 -17.42
CA ASN A 216 -15.69 -3.70 -16.60
C ASN A 216 -15.23 -4.77 -15.60
N PHE A 217 -14.08 -4.54 -14.97
CA PHE A 217 -13.47 -5.52 -14.04
C PHE A 217 -14.42 -5.90 -12.91
N LEU A 218 -15.12 -4.93 -12.31
CA LEU A 218 -16.05 -5.18 -11.19
C LEU A 218 -17.20 -6.11 -11.60
N GLU A 219 -17.75 -5.94 -12.78
CA GLU A 219 -18.86 -6.73 -13.31
C GLU A 219 -18.42 -8.17 -13.62
N SER A 220 -17.14 -8.38 -13.89
CA SER A 220 -16.57 -9.72 -14.13
C SER A 220 -16.45 -10.56 -12.85
N LEU A 221 -16.56 -9.92 -11.67
CA LEU A 221 -16.42 -10.58 -10.38
C LEU A 221 -17.76 -11.14 -9.90
N HIS A 222 -17.73 -12.37 -9.38
CA HIS A 222 -18.88 -12.93 -8.66
C HIS A 222 -18.85 -12.42 -7.21
N VAL A 223 -19.84 -11.58 -6.85
CA VAL A 223 -19.99 -11.07 -5.48
C VAL A 223 -20.38 -12.21 -4.53
N ALA A 224 -19.75 -12.26 -3.37
CA ALA A 224 -20.16 -13.14 -2.28
C ALA A 224 -21.50 -12.63 -1.72
N THR A 225 -22.57 -13.38 -1.93
CA THR A 225 -23.81 -13.11 -1.20
C THR A 225 -23.60 -13.42 0.29
N ALA A 226 -23.99 -12.45 1.14
CA ALA A 226 -23.93 -12.55 2.60
C ALA A 226 -24.81 -13.69 3.14
#